data_7ddccef2662321c98e4524af817f71c6
#
_entry.id   7ddccef2662321c98e4524af817f71c6
#
_cell.length_a   1.000
_cell.length_b   1.000
_cell.length_c   1.000
_cell.angle_alpha   90.00
_cell.angle_beta   90.00
_cell.angle_gamma   90.00
#
_symmetry.space_group_name_H-M   'P 1'
#
loop_
_entity.id
_entity.type
_entity.pdbx_description
1 polymer ?
#
loop_
_entity_poly.entity_id
_entity_poly.type
_entity_poly.pdbx_seq_one_letter_code
_entity_poly.pdbx_strand_id
1 'polypeptide(L)'
;VVSPDCWAYIPPISLHQHMLLVAKAAIVLGSWVFVYYGMKHLPLSIVAPIRATAPVWTLIGALVIFTERPNAVQWVGLTVVFVFFFLFSVAGKREGINFKANKWVWCVVAGTLVGAASALFDKHIISNEHINRMSVLFYYSCYQFVMTIPLALVMWNPARLRFKAERKAGSGETDEQIAERVGYEPFRWKWSIPMIGIVIVAADFFYYGALDHPDSMISLISPIRRSN
;
A
#
# COMPACT_ATOMS: atom_id res chain seq x y z
N VAL A 1 -23.38 23.12 8.81
CA VAL A 1 -24.58 22.70 8.06
C VAL A 1 -24.06 22.02 6.80
N VAL A 2 -23.98 20.69 6.84
CA VAL A 2 -23.64 19.88 5.65
C VAL A 2 -24.92 19.89 4.80
N SER A 3 -24.85 20.48 3.60
CA SER A 3 -25.99 20.50 2.70
C SER A 3 -26.40 19.08 2.33
N PRO A 4 -27.70 18.76 2.17
CA PRO A 4 -28.16 17.42 1.78
C PRO A 4 -27.61 16.93 0.45
N ASP A 5 -27.03 17.82 -0.36
CA ASP A 5 -26.48 17.55 -1.68
C ASP A 5 -25.13 16.81 -1.65
N CYS A 6 -24.47 16.64 -0.49
CA CYS A 6 -23.22 15.86 -0.41
C CYS A 6 -23.42 14.40 -0.82
N TRP A 7 -24.58 13.83 -0.59
CA TRP A 7 -24.91 12.46 -0.98
C TRP A 7 -25.14 12.31 -2.49
N ALA A 8 -25.40 13.38 -3.22
CA ALA A 8 -25.50 13.37 -4.68
C ALA A 8 -24.14 13.04 -5.33
N TYR A 9 -23.03 13.31 -4.66
CA TYR A 9 -21.68 13.02 -5.15
C TYR A 9 -21.18 11.60 -4.79
N ILE A 10 -21.80 10.96 -3.79
CA ILE A 10 -21.45 9.61 -3.32
C ILE A 10 -22.68 8.73 -3.47
N PRO A 11 -22.97 8.21 -4.66
CA PRO A 11 -24.14 7.37 -4.87
C PRO A 11 -24.06 6.10 -4.01
N PRO A 12 -25.19 5.62 -3.47
CA PRO A 12 -25.24 4.38 -2.74
C PRO A 12 -24.86 3.21 -3.68
N ILE A 13 -24.16 2.24 -3.12
CA ILE A 13 -23.69 1.06 -3.84
C ILE A 13 -24.40 -0.19 -3.32
N SER A 14 -24.43 -1.25 -4.13
CA SER A 14 -25.05 -2.53 -3.80
C SER A 14 -24.27 -3.27 -2.72
N LEU A 15 -24.92 -4.23 -2.04
CA LEU A 15 -24.23 -5.07 -1.05
C LEU A 15 -23.06 -5.85 -1.66
N HIS A 16 -23.18 -6.32 -2.89
CA HIS A 16 -22.09 -6.95 -3.64
C HIS A 16 -20.87 -6.01 -3.78
N GLN A 17 -21.13 -4.77 -4.18
CA GLN A 17 -20.07 -3.74 -4.33
C GLN A 17 -19.42 -3.40 -2.98
N HIS A 18 -20.18 -3.36 -1.88
CA HIS A 18 -19.62 -3.22 -0.54
C HIS A 18 -18.66 -4.36 -0.21
N MET A 19 -19.04 -5.62 -0.51
CA MET A 19 -18.18 -6.79 -0.30
C MET A 19 -16.88 -6.72 -1.10
N LEU A 20 -16.93 -6.25 -2.35
CA LEU A 20 -15.74 -6.03 -3.18
C LEU A 20 -14.81 -4.98 -2.55
N LEU A 21 -15.35 -3.87 -2.04
CA LEU A 21 -14.54 -2.83 -1.40
C LEU A 21 -13.93 -3.29 -0.06
N VAL A 22 -14.66 -4.11 0.70
CA VAL A 22 -14.13 -4.75 1.91
C VAL A 22 -12.99 -5.71 1.55
N ALA A 23 -13.16 -6.56 0.53
CA ALA A 23 -12.12 -7.45 0.04
C ALA A 23 -10.88 -6.67 -0.43
N LYS A 24 -11.08 -5.56 -1.17
CA LYS A 24 -10.02 -4.65 -1.57
C LYS A 24 -9.26 -4.11 -0.35
N ALA A 25 -9.97 -3.60 0.67
CA ALA A 25 -9.35 -3.07 1.89
C ALA A 25 -8.52 -4.15 2.60
N ALA A 26 -9.02 -5.39 2.67
CA ALA A 26 -8.28 -6.52 3.25
C ALA A 26 -7.01 -6.87 2.44
N ILE A 27 -7.07 -6.88 1.13
CA ILE A 27 -5.92 -7.14 0.25
C ILE A 27 -4.85 -6.06 0.44
N VAL A 28 -5.23 -4.78 0.43
CA VAL A 28 -4.30 -3.67 0.65
C VAL A 28 -3.65 -3.77 2.03
N LEU A 29 -4.46 -4.00 3.07
CA LEU A 29 -3.98 -4.11 4.44
C LEU A 29 -3.01 -5.30 4.60
N GLY A 30 -3.34 -6.45 4.01
CA GLY A 30 -2.46 -7.62 3.96
C GLY A 30 -1.12 -7.31 3.29
N SER A 31 -1.13 -6.63 2.14
CA SER A 31 0.09 -6.16 1.48
C SER A 31 0.94 -5.28 2.41
N TRP A 32 0.33 -4.34 3.12
CA TRP A 32 1.04 -3.46 4.04
C TRP A 32 1.65 -4.20 5.23
N VAL A 33 0.94 -5.18 5.78
CA VAL A 33 1.45 -6.04 6.87
C VAL A 33 2.70 -6.79 6.43
N PHE A 34 2.67 -7.44 5.27
CA PHE A 34 3.83 -8.16 4.74
C PHE A 34 5.03 -7.22 4.54
N VAL A 35 4.82 -6.06 3.94
CA VAL A 35 5.88 -5.08 3.71
C VAL A 35 6.40 -4.51 5.03
N TYR A 36 5.54 -4.22 5.99
CA TYR A 36 5.92 -3.71 7.30
C TYR A 36 6.86 -4.69 8.03
N TYR A 37 6.50 -5.98 8.07
CA TYR A 37 7.37 -6.98 8.68
C TYR A 37 8.69 -7.14 7.93
N GLY A 38 8.68 -7.02 6.61
CA GLY A 38 9.90 -6.97 5.81
C GLY A 38 10.80 -5.78 6.19
N MET A 39 10.25 -4.57 6.24
CA MET A 39 10.99 -3.34 6.61
C MET A 39 11.51 -3.35 8.05
N LYS A 40 10.84 -4.08 8.94
CA LYS A 40 11.31 -4.22 10.33
C LYS A 40 12.61 -5.03 10.46
N HIS A 41 12.90 -5.92 9.49
CA HIS A 41 14.00 -6.88 9.56
C HIS A 41 15.02 -6.74 8.42
N LEU A 42 14.72 -5.91 7.42
CA LEU A 42 15.57 -5.67 6.27
C LEU A 42 15.84 -4.18 6.10
N PRO A 43 17.05 -3.80 5.68
CA PRO A 43 17.33 -2.42 5.32
C PRO A 43 16.51 -1.98 4.10
N LEU A 44 16.23 -0.67 4.05
CA LEU A 44 15.42 -0.07 2.99
C LEU A 44 16.04 -0.27 1.59
N SER A 45 17.37 -0.33 1.51
CA SER A 45 18.15 -0.62 0.30
C SER A 45 17.81 -1.95 -0.37
N ILE A 46 17.26 -2.92 0.41
CA ILE A 46 16.78 -4.20 -0.10
C ILE A 46 15.27 -4.17 -0.37
N VAL A 47 14.51 -3.57 0.54
CA VAL A 47 13.06 -3.51 0.41
C VAL A 47 12.62 -2.67 -0.79
N ALA A 48 13.27 -1.52 -1.02
CA ALA A 48 12.90 -0.61 -2.09
C ALA A 48 13.04 -1.24 -3.50
N PRO A 49 14.16 -1.90 -3.86
CA PRO A 49 14.28 -2.60 -5.14
C PRO A 49 13.25 -3.71 -5.35
N ILE A 50 12.92 -4.48 -4.31
CA ILE A 50 11.89 -5.53 -4.43
C ILE A 50 10.53 -4.89 -4.72
N ARG A 51 10.17 -3.84 -3.98
CA ARG A 51 8.91 -3.12 -4.20
C ARG A 51 8.84 -2.42 -5.57
N ALA A 52 9.98 -1.98 -6.09
CA ALA A 52 10.07 -1.39 -7.43
C ALA A 52 9.73 -2.39 -8.55
N THR A 53 9.70 -3.70 -8.29
CA THR A 53 9.23 -4.70 -9.26
C THR A 53 7.70 -4.77 -9.40
N ALA A 54 6.93 -4.12 -8.51
CA ALA A 54 5.47 -4.19 -8.54
C ALA A 54 4.82 -3.81 -9.89
N PRO A 55 5.29 -2.78 -10.62
CA PRO A 55 4.75 -2.45 -11.95
C PRO A 55 4.89 -3.60 -12.97
N VAL A 56 5.95 -4.41 -12.86
CA VAL A 56 6.15 -5.59 -13.74
C VAL A 56 5.02 -6.60 -13.52
N TRP A 57 4.70 -6.88 -12.26
CA TRP A 57 3.64 -7.82 -11.90
C TRP A 57 2.24 -7.29 -12.30
N THR A 58 2.03 -5.99 -12.13
CA THR A 58 0.79 -5.34 -12.58
C THR A 58 0.67 -5.38 -14.11
N LEU A 59 1.76 -5.14 -14.85
CA LEU A 59 1.78 -5.26 -16.30
C LEU A 59 1.43 -6.68 -16.76
N ILE A 60 2.10 -7.69 -16.19
CA ILE A 60 1.82 -9.10 -16.52
C ILE A 60 0.34 -9.41 -16.26
N GLY A 61 -0.18 -9.03 -15.10
CA GLY A 61 -1.59 -9.22 -14.77
C GLY A 61 -2.54 -8.47 -15.72
N ALA A 62 -2.20 -7.25 -16.13
CA ALA A 62 -3.00 -6.47 -17.07
C ALA A 62 -3.07 -7.11 -18.45
N LEU A 63 -1.95 -7.63 -18.96
CA LEU A 63 -1.89 -8.33 -20.24
C LEU A 63 -2.71 -9.64 -20.22
N VAL A 64 -2.64 -10.39 -19.10
CA VAL A 64 -3.28 -11.70 -18.99
C VAL A 64 -4.78 -11.59 -18.64
N ILE A 65 -5.13 -10.75 -17.65
CA ILE A 65 -6.49 -10.67 -17.10
C ILE A 65 -7.38 -9.74 -17.95
N PHE A 66 -6.86 -8.56 -18.31
CA PHE A 66 -7.61 -7.54 -19.04
C PHE A 66 -7.33 -7.53 -20.53
N THR A 67 -6.41 -8.39 -21.01
CA THR A 67 -6.02 -8.47 -22.42
C THR A 67 -5.60 -7.10 -22.98
N GLU A 68 -4.99 -6.26 -22.13
CA GLU A 68 -4.48 -4.95 -22.55
C GLU A 68 -3.44 -5.12 -23.64
N ARG A 69 -3.46 -4.23 -24.65
CA ARG A 69 -2.50 -4.26 -25.77
C ARG A 69 -1.81 -2.88 -25.88
N PRO A 70 -0.75 -2.63 -25.10
CA PRO A 70 -0.02 -1.40 -25.21
C PRO A 70 0.52 -1.20 -26.63
N ASN A 71 0.41 0.00 -27.17
CA ASN A 71 0.97 0.34 -28.48
C ASN A 71 2.51 0.49 -28.41
N ALA A 72 3.18 0.65 -29.56
CA ALA A 72 4.63 0.72 -29.62
C ALA A 72 5.22 1.88 -28.77
N VAL A 73 4.57 3.04 -28.74
CA VAL A 73 5.02 4.19 -27.93
C VAL A 73 4.88 3.91 -26.44
N GLN A 74 3.80 3.24 -26.03
CA GLN A 74 3.56 2.83 -24.66
C GLN A 74 4.59 1.77 -24.21
N TRP A 75 4.97 0.83 -25.08
CA TRP A 75 6.06 -0.12 -24.83
C TRP A 75 7.40 0.56 -24.61
N VAL A 76 7.71 1.60 -25.40
CA VAL A 76 8.93 2.40 -25.19
C VAL A 76 8.88 3.05 -23.80
N GLY A 77 7.78 3.70 -23.42
CA GLY A 77 7.61 4.30 -22.11
C GLY A 77 7.77 3.30 -20.96
N LEU A 78 7.13 2.13 -21.05
CA LEU A 78 7.27 1.04 -20.08
C LEU A 78 8.72 0.56 -19.96
N THR A 79 9.40 0.39 -21.10
CA THR A 79 10.80 -0.04 -21.11
C THR A 79 11.69 0.98 -20.39
N VAL A 80 11.50 2.26 -20.65
CA VAL A 80 12.23 3.33 -19.96
C VAL A 80 12.03 3.26 -18.45
N VAL A 81 10.77 3.15 -17.99
CA VAL A 81 10.45 3.02 -16.56
C VAL A 81 11.13 1.79 -15.95
N PHE A 82 11.08 0.64 -16.61
CA PHE A 82 11.70 -0.59 -16.11
C PHE A 82 13.23 -0.52 -16.07
N VAL A 83 13.86 0.12 -17.07
CA VAL A 83 15.31 0.36 -17.06
C VAL A 83 15.72 1.20 -15.86
N PHE A 84 15.01 2.28 -15.56
CA PHE A 84 15.29 3.10 -14.38
C PHE A 84 15.06 2.34 -13.07
N PHE A 85 13.99 1.56 -12.94
CA PHE A 85 13.79 0.71 -11.77
C PHE A 85 14.88 -0.34 -11.61
N PHE A 86 15.33 -0.94 -12.72
CA PHE A 86 16.43 -1.91 -12.71
C PHE A 86 17.74 -1.25 -12.25
N LEU A 87 18.09 -0.09 -12.80
CA LEU A 87 19.29 0.66 -12.40
C LEU A 87 19.25 1.03 -10.91
N PHE A 88 18.10 1.49 -10.42
CA PHE A 88 17.90 1.76 -9.00
C PHE A 88 18.05 0.50 -8.14
N SER A 89 17.53 -0.64 -8.61
CA SER A 89 17.65 -1.94 -7.95
C SER A 89 19.09 -2.43 -7.85
N VAL A 90 19.89 -2.23 -8.91
CA VAL A 90 21.31 -2.62 -8.93
C VAL A 90 22.14 -1.78 -7.95
N ALA A 91 21.84 -0.50 -7.83
CA ALA A 91 22.54 0.39 -6.89
C ALA A 91 22.36 -0.07 -5.42
N GLY A 92 21.23 -0.71 -5.07
CA GLY A 92 20.92 -1.19 -3.71
C GLY A 92 21.55 -2.54 -3.32
N LYS A 93 22.17 -3.29 -4.24
CA LYS A 93 22.64 -4.67 -3.99
C LYS A 93 23.90 -4.84 -3.13
N ARG A 94 24.52 -3.79 -2.63
CA ARG A 94 25.84 -3.86 -1.97
C ARG A 94 25.86 -4.36 -0.52
N GLU A 95 24.76 -4.87 0.04
CA GLU A 95 24.65 -5.15 1.48
C GLU A 95 24.78 -6.64 1.90
N GLY A 96 25.31 -7.53 1.05
CA GLY A 96 25.74 -8.87 1.47
C GLY A 96 24.69 -9.84 2.02
N ILE A 97 23.39 -9.58 1.84
CA ILE A 97 22.32 -10.42 2.37
C ILE A 97 22.02 -11.61 1.43
N ASN A 98 21.94 -12.80 2.01
CA ASN A 98 21.54 -14.00 1.26
C ASN A 98 20.04 -13.99 0.97
N PHE A 99 19.65 -13.53 -0.24
CA PHE A 99 18.26 -13.37 -0.65
C PHE A 99 17.43 -14.67 -0.61
N LYS A 100 18.06 -15.83 -0.88
CA LYS A 100 17.34 -17.11 -0.96
C LYS A 100 16.96 -17.67 0.41
N ALA A 101 17.78 -17.44 1.43
CA ALA A 101 17.60 -18.01 2.76
C ALA A 101 16.80 -17.10 3.72
N ASN A 102 16.59 -15.84 3.39
CA ASN A 102 15.98 -14.89 4.29
C ASN A 102 14.46 -14.83 4.10
N LYS A 103 13.70 -15.33 5.10
CA LYS A 103 12.23 -15.33 5.09
C LYS A 103 11.60 -13.95 4.94
N TRP A 104 12.27 -12.90 5.41
CA TRP A 104 11.75 -11.52 5.34
C TRP A 104 11.80 -10.95 3.93
N VAL A 105 12.75 -11.40 3.10
CA VAL A 105 12.76 -11.09 1.66
C VAL A 105 11.49 -11.63 1.00
N TRP A 106 11.12 -12.87 1.31
CA TRP A 106 9.89 -13.46 0.78
C TRP A 106 8.62 -12.77 1.27
N CYS A 107 8.61 -12.24 2.51
CA CYS A 107 7.53 -11.39 2.98
C CYS A 107 7.38 -10.13 2.12
N VAL A 108 8.49 -9.44 1.79
CA VAL A 108 8.43 -8.24 0.93
C VAL A 108 7.97 -8.60 -0.48
N VAL A 109 8.45 -9.72 -1.04
CA VAL A 109 8.01 -10.22 -2.35
C VAL A 109 6.50 -10.51 -2.33
N ALA A 110 6.01 -11.25 -1.34
CA ALA A 110 4.59 -11.54 -1.19
C ALA A 110 3.76 -10.25 -1.07
N GLY A 111 4.20 -9.30 -0.22
CA GLY A 111 3.53 -7.99 -0.09
C GLY A 111 3.52 -7.21 -1.41
N THR A 112 4.58 -7.31 -2.22
CA THR A 112 4.66 -6.66 -3.53
C THR A 112 3.69 -7.28 -4.52
N LEU A 113 3.60 -8.62 -4.57
CA LEU A 113 2.66 -9.34 -5.44
C LEU A 113 1.20 -9.05 -5.04
N VAL A 114 0.89 -9.11 -3.75
CA VAL A 114 -0.45 -8.79 -3.23
C VAL A 114 -0.80 -7.33 -3.55
N GLY A 115 0.15 -6.40 -3.43
CA GLY A 115 -0.03 -5.00 -3.81
C GLY A 115 -0.25 -4.80 -5.32
N ALA A 116 0.39 -5.59 -6.18
CA ALA A 116 0.13 -5.59 -7.61
C ALA A 116 -1.27 -6.15 -7.94
N ALA A 117 -1.66 -7.26 -7.29
CA ALA A 117 -3.00 -7.81 -7.41
C ALA A 117 -4.09 -6.80 -6.97
N SER A 118 -3.83 -6.03 -5.90
CA SER A 118 -4.73 -4.95 -5.48
C SER A 118 -4.94 -3.89 -6.57
N ALA A 119 -3.88 -3.52 -7.30
CA ALA A 119 -4.00 -2.54 -8.40
C ALA A 119 -4.85 -3.10 -9.57
N LEU A 120 -4.70 -4.39 -9.89
CA LEU A 120 -5.54 -5.05 -10.90
C LEU A 120 -7.00 -5.11 -10.43
N PHE A 121 -7.22 -5.35 -9.14
CA PHE A 121 -8.55 -5.35 -8.55
C PHE A 121 -9.21 -3.96 -8.58
N ASP A 122 -8.43 -2.88 -8.47
CA ASP A 122 -8.91 -1.50 -8.65
C ASP A 122 -9.53 -1.29 -10.04
N LYS A 123 -8.82 -1.76 -11.06
CA LYS A 123 -9.34 -1.68 -12.43
C LYS A 123 -10.61 -2.49 -12.58
N HIS A 124 -10.67 -3.69 -12.02
CA HIS A 124 -11.89 -4.51 -12.05
C HIS A 124 -13.09 -3.77 -11.42
N ILE A 125 -12.92 -3.19 -10.25
CA ILE A 125 -13.96 -2.45 -9.52
C ILE A 125 -14.49 -1.26 -10.35
N ILE A 126 -13.60 -0.50 -10.98
CA ILE A 126 -13.98 0.72 -11.68
C ILE A 126 -14.46 0.41 -13.10
N SER A 127 -13.71 -0.39 -13.85
CA SER A 127 -14.00 -0.62 -15.28
C SER A 127 -15.04 -1.70 -15.53
N ASN A 128 -15.10 -2.75 -14.72
CA ASN A 128 -16.03 -3.87 -14.93
C ASN A 128 -17.32 -3.73 -14.11
N GLU A 129 -17.18 -3.33 -12.83
CA GLU A 129 -18.33 -3.14 -11.94
C GLU A 129 -18.94 -1.74 -12.04
N HIS A 130 -18.31 -0.84 -12.79
CA HIS A 130 -18.76 0.53 -13.05
C HIS A 130 -19.13 1.30 -11.76
N ILE A 131 -18.40 1.06 -10.67
CA ILE A 131 -18.62 1.78 -9.41
C ILE A 131 -18.07 3.19 -9.55
N ASN A 132 -18.87 4.18 -9.19
CA ASN A 132 -18.45 5.57 -9.21
C ASN A 132 -17.17 5.77 -8.36
N ARG A 133 -16.17 6.43 -8.93
CA ARG A 133 -14.86 6.68 -8.30
C ARG A 133 -14.96 7.33 -6.92
N MET A 134 -15.95 8.23 -6.72
CA MET A 134 -16.19 8.88 -5.42
C MET A 134 -16.70 7.89 -4.39
N SER A 135 -17.59 6.98 -4.77
CA SER A 135 -18.08 5.91 -3.91
C SER A 135 -16.95 4.95 -3.54
N VAL A 136 -16.08 4.58 -4.52
CA VAL A 136 -14.91 3.74 -4.24
C VAL A 136 -14.00 4.44 -3.22
N LEU A 137 -13.63 5.71 -3.45
CA LEU A 137 -12.73 6.46 -2.58
C LEU A 137 -13.29 6.56 -1.15
N PHE A 138 -14.56 6.90 -1.01
CA PHE A 138 -15.20 7.10 0.29
C PHE A 138 -15.35 5.78 1.07
N TYR A 139 -16.06 4.79 0.50
CA TYR A 139 -16.34 3.54 1.21
C TYR A 139 -15.07 2.72 1.46
N TYR A 140 -14.15 2.66 0.48
CA TYR A 140 -12.86 2.01 0.67
C TYR A 140 -12.06 2.64 1.82
N SER A 141 -11.99 3.98 1.88
CA SER A 141 -11.27 4.67 2.96
C SER A 141 -11.90 4.40 4.32
N CYS A 142 -13.23 4.34 4.41
CA CYS A 142 -13.93 3.98 5.64
C CYS A 142 -13.59 2.54 6.08
N TYR A 143 -13.64 1.56 5.16
CA TYR A 143 -13.29 0.17 5.48
C TYR A 143 -11.83 0.01 5.85
N GLN A 144 -10.94 0.68 5.12
CA GLN A 144 -9.51 0.69 5.41
C GLN A 144 -9.24 1.24 6.82
N PHE A 145 -9.89 2.34 7.19
CA PHE A 145 -9.77 2.94 8.52
C PHE A 145 -10.24 1.97 9.60
N VAL A 146 -11.45 1.42 9.48
CA VAL A 146 -12.01 0.47 10.46
C VAL A 146 -11.13 -0.77 10.61
N MET A 147 -10.62 -1.34 9.51
CA MET A 147 -9.75 -2.53 9.53
C MET A 147 -8.35 -2.24 10.08
N THR A 148 -7.86 -1.01 9.91
CA THR A 148 -6.53 -0.62 10.41
C THR A 148 -6.52 -0.49 11.94
N ILE A 149 -7.62 -0.10 12.59
CA ILE A 149 -7.69 0.07 14.04
C ILE A 149 -7.29 -1.21 14.81
N PRO A 150 -7.96 -2.36 14.62
CA PRO A 150 -7.59 -3.59 15.34
C PRO A 150 -6.17 -4.04 15.02
N LEU A 151 -5.71 -3.89 13.77
CA LEU A 151 -4.35 -4.21 13.39
C LEU A 151 -3.33 -3.33 14.13
N ALA A 152 -3.54 -2.02 14.17
CA ALA A 152 -2.69 -1.09 14.89
C ALA A 152 -2.63 -1.43 16.39
N LEU A 153 -3.76 -1.78 16.99
CA LEU A 153 -3.81 -2.19 18.40
C LEU A 153 -3.02 -3.49 18.63
N VAL A 154 -3.19 -4.50 17.77
CA VAL A 154 -2.45 -5.78 17.88
C VAL A 154 -0.95 -5.56 17.71
N MET A 155 -0.53 -4.69 16.80
CA MET A 155 0.90 -4.44 16.55
C MET A 155 1.56 -3.57 17.63
N TRP A 156 0.83 -2.63 18.22
CA TRP A 156 1.37 -1.67 19.19
C TRP A 156 1.26 -2.14 20.65
N ASN A 157 0.19 -2.85 21.01
CA ASN A 157 -0.06 -3.30 22.37
C ASN A 157 1.08 -4.16 22.98
N PRO A 158 1.69 -5.13 22.26
CA PRO A 158 2.74 -5.95 22.87
C PRO A 158 3.93 -5.15 23.37
N ALA A 159 4.42 -4.20 22.60
CA ALA A 159 5.54 -3.34 23.00
C ALA A 159 5.16 -2.44 24.19
N ARG A 160 3.94 -1.87 24.17
CA ARG A 160 3.38 -1.07 25.25
C ARG A 160 3.24 -1.86 26.56
N LEU A 161 2.75 -3.09 26.49
CA LEU A 161 2.58 -3.95 27.66
C LEU A 161 3.92 -4.36 28.25
N ARG A 162 4.92 -4.70 27.43
CA ARG A 162 6.28 -4.98 27.86
C ARG A 162 6.91 -3.76 28.53
N PHE A 163 6.81 -2.59 27.91
CA PHE A 163 7.29 -1.34 28.50
C PHE A 163 6.69 -1.08 29.89
N LYS A 164 5.37 -1.23 30.05
CA LYS A 164 4.70 -1.07 31.34
C LYS A 164 5.14 -2.09 32.38
N ALA A 165 5.36 -3.36 31.97
CA ALA A 165 5.79 -4.43 32.85
C ALA A 165 7.22 -4.17 33.35
N GLU A 166 8.15 -3.79 32.50
CA GLU A 166 9.53 -3.52 32.85
C GLU A 166 9.68 -2.24 33.69
N ARG A 167 8.92 -1.19 33.36
CA ARG A 167 8.85 0.02 34.20
C ARG A 167 8.38 -0.28 35.62
N LYS A 168 7.41 -1.19 35.77
CA LYS A 168 6.89 -1.62 37.07
C LYS A 168 7.89 -2.50 37.84
N ALA A 169 8.75 -3.22 37.13
CA ALA A 169 9.79 -4.08 37.73
C ALA A 169 10.93 -3.30 38.37
N GLY A 170 11.05 -1.97 38.12
CA GLY A 170 11.99 -1.11 38.82
C GLY A 170 13.46 -1.36 38.48
N SER A 171 13.79 -1.57 37.22
CA SER A 171 15.13 -1.94 36.73
C SER A 171 16.21 -0.83 36.90
N GLY A 172 15.89 0.31 37.50
CA GLY A 172 16.84 1.43 37.65
C GLY A 172 17.20 2.14 36.33
N GLU A 173 16.64 1.69 35.22
CA GLU A 173 16.80 2.29 33.89
C GLU A 173 15.83 3.46 33.68
N THR A 174 16.23 4.41 32.83
CA THR A 174 15.34 5.50 32.46
C THR A 174 14.22 4.99 31.53
N ASP A 175 13.06 5.70 31.52
CA ASP A 175 11.93 5.36 30.64
C ASP A 175 12.34 5.30 29.16
N GLU A 176 13.33 6.11 28.73
CA GLU A 176 13.85 6.10 27.35
C GLU A 176 14.66 4.84 27.05
N GLN A 177 15.51 4.39 27.97
CA GLN A 177 16.30 3.16 27.81
C GLN A 177 15.40 1.92 27.78
N ILE A 178 14.37 1.87 28.63
CA ILE A 178 13.38 0.79 28.61
C ILE A 178 12.61 0.80 27.30
N ALA A 179 12.17 1.97 26.83
CA ALA A 179 11.42 2.12 25.59
C ALA A 179 12.23 1.65 24.36
N GLU A 180 13.50 2.03 24.27
CA GLU A 180 14.41 1.62 23.20
C GLU A 180 14.63 0.10 23.20
N ARG A 181 14.88 -0.50 24.36
CA ARG A 181 15.12 -1.94 24.50
C ARG A 181 13.89 -2.80 24.13
N VAL A 182 12.68 -2.36 24.49
CA VAL A 182 11.42 -3.07 24.16
C VAL A 182 10.87 -2.69 22.80
N GLY A 183 11.46 -1.71 22.09
CA GLY A 183 10.96 -1.20 20.82
C GLY A 183 9.61 -0.50 20.97
N TYR A 184 9.38 0.19 22.10
CA TYR A 184 8.17 0.96 22.33
C TYR A 184 8.40 2.43 22.02
N GLU A 185 7.73 2.93 21.00
CA GLU A 185 7.68 4.36 20.70
C GLU A 185 6.36 4.96 21.20
N PRO A 186 6.39 5.92 22.16
CA PRO A 186 5.18 6.62 22.55
C PRO A 186 4.63 7.44 21.39
N PHE A 187 3.31 7.47 21.25
CA PHE A 187 2.67 8.28 20.21
C PHE A 187 3.00 9.76 20.46
N ARG A 188 3.67 10.36 19.47
CA ARG A 188 3.91 11.81 19.42
C ARG A 188 3.15 12.38 18.22
N TRP A 189 2.25 13.32 18.49
CA TRP A 189 1.55 14.01 17.42
C TRP A 189 2.53 14.78 16.53
N LYS A 190 2.45 14.53 15.23
CA LYS A 190 3.21 15.27 14.21
C LYS A 190 2.24 15.74 13.13
N TRP A 191 2.30 17.00 12.78
CA TRP A 191 1.48 17.58 11.69
C TRP A 191 1.71 16.90 10.33
N SER A 192 2.84 16.25 10.15
CA SER A 192 3.10 15.43 8.96
C SER A 192 2.09 14.29 8.78
N ILE A 193 1.49 13.76 9.86
CA ILE A 193 0.53 12.65 9.81
C ILE A 193 -0.73 13.03 9.01
N PRO A 194 -1.48 14.10 9.39
CA PRO A 194 -2.66 14.51 8.62
C PRO A 194 -2.28 15.03 7.23
N MET A 195 -1.13 15.69 7.06
CA MET A 195 -0.67 16.16 5.74
C MET A 195 -0.44 14.99 4.78
N ILE A 196 0.21 13.91 5.22
CA ILE A 196 0.39 12.69 4.43
C ILE A 196 -0.98 12.10 4.05
N GLY A 197 -1.93 12.05 5.00
CA GLY A 197 -3.27 11.56 4.74
C GLY A 197 -4.00 12.35 3.63
N ILE A 198 -3.94 13.67 3.68
CA ILE A 198 -4.53 14.55 2.65
C ILE A 198 -3.90 14.30 1.27
N VAL A 199 -2.56 14.22 1.21
CA VAL A 199 -1.83 13.98 -0.04
C VAL A 199 -2.18 12.60 -0.62
N ILE A 200 -2.30 11.56 0.21
CA ILE A 200 -2.68 10.21 -0.23
C ILE A 200 -4.10 10.23 -0.80
N VAL A 201 -5.06 10.85 -0.11
CA VAL A 201 -6.45 10.94 -0.61
C VAL A 201 -6.52 11.69 -1.94
N ALA A 202 -5.77 12.79 -2.08
CA ALA A 202 -5.69 13.52 -3.34
C ALA A 202 -5.06 12.67 -4.46
N ALA A 203 -3.98 11.96 -4.16
CA ALA A 203 -3.35 11.05 -5.12
C ALA A 203 -4.28 9.90 -5.55
N ASP A 204 -5.04 9.32 -4.62
CA ASP A 204 -6.02 8.29 -4.93
C ASP A 204 -7.20 8.83 -5.76
N PHE A 205 -7.63 10.08 -5.51
CA PHE A 205 -8.65 10.73 -6.32
C PHE A 205 -8.23 10.83 -7.80
N PHE A 206 -7.01 11.28 -8.08
CA PHE A 206 -6.47 11.34 -9.44
C PHE A 206 -6.26 9.96 -10.04
N TYR A 207 -5.79 9.01 -9.25
CA TYR A 207 -5.58 7.63 -9.67
C TYR A 207 -6.88 6.96 -10.10
N TYR A 208 -7.95 7.05 -9.30
CA TYR A 208 -9.26 6.50 -9.69
C TYR A 208 -9.88 7.27 -10.85
N GLY A 209 -9.61 8.58 -10.96
CA GLY A 209 -10.00 9.37 -12.12
C GLY A 209 -9.34 8.87 -13.41
N ALA A 210 -8.06 8.51 -13.35
CA ALA A 210 -7.36 7.93 -14.49
C ALA A 210 -7.89 6.54 -14.87
N LEU A 211 -8.28 5.72 -13.88
CA LEU A 211 -8.86 4.40 -14.13
C LEU A 211 -10.28 4.43 -14.70
N ASP A 212 -11.03 5.49 -14.40
CA ASP A 212 -12.42 5.71 -14.87
C ASP A 212 -12.49 6.12 -16.35
N HIS A 213 -11.35 6.47 -16.96
CA HIS A 213 -11.31 6.82 -18.37
C HIS A 213 -11.53 5.58 -19.26
N PRO A 214 -12.34 5.65 -20.33
CA PRO A 214 -12.65 4.50 -21.20
C PRO A 214 -11.42 3.78 -21.77
N ASP A 215 -10.39 4.54 -22.14
CA ASP A 215 -9.14 4.01 -22.72
C ASP A 215 -8.07 3.72 -21.64
N SER A 216 -8.47 3.58 -20.37
CA SER A 216 -7.53 3.40 -19.27
C SER A 216 -6.78 2.07 -19.35
N MET A 217 -5.45 2.11 -19.26
CA MET A 217 -4.60 0.94 -19.16
C MET A 217 -3.89 0.92 -17.82
N ILE A 218 -4.21 -0.06 -16.97
CA ILE A 218 -3.57 -0.20 -15.66
C ILE A 218 -2.08 -0.50 -15.79
N SER A 219 -1.66 -1.12 -16.88
CA SER A 219 -0.26 -1.35 -17.23
C SER A 219 0.57 -0.07 -17.35
N LEU A 220 -0.06 1.06 -17.69
CA LEU A 220 0.58 2.38 -17.78
C LEU A 220 0.41 3.18 -16.49
N ILE A 221 -0.79 3.19 -15.92
CA ILE A 221 -1.13 3.98 -14.74
C ILE A 221 -0.35 3.50 -13.51
N SER A 222 -0.20 2.18 -13.33
CA SER A 222 0.48 1.61 -12.17
C SER A 222 1.97 1.99 -12.08
N PRO A 223 2.80 1.91 -13.15
CA PRO A 223 4.16 2.38 -13.13
C PRO A 223 4.29 3.89 -12.82
N ILE A 224 3.44 4.73 -13.42
CA ILE A 224 3.45 6.18 -13.20
C ILE A 224 3.14 6.50 -11.72
N ARG A 225 2.10 5.86 -11.13
CA ARG A 225 1.77 6.04 -9.72
C ARG A 225 2.92 5.67 -8.77
N ARG A 226 3.77 4.71 -9.15
CA ARG A 226 4.85 4.17 -8.30
C ARG A 226 6.22 4.78 -8.61
N SER A 227 6.33 5.69 -9.58
CA SER A 227 7.57 6.37 -9.94
C SER A 227 7.94 7.53 -9.00
N ASN A 228 7.08 7.84 -8.05
CA ASN A 228 7.29 8.87 -7.02
C ASN A 228 7.99 8.31 -5.78
#